data_b1a41ee6428e03db9bc6d232617ffdee
#
_entry.id   b1a41ee6428e03db9bc6d232617ffdee
#
_cell.length_a   1.000
_cell.length_b   1.000
_cell.length_c   1.000
_cell.angle_alpha   90.00
_cell.angle_beta   90.00
_cell.angle_gamma   90.00
#
_symmetry.space_group_name_H-M   'P 1'
#
loop_
_entity.id
_entity.type
_entity.pdbx_description
1 polymer ?
#
loop_
_entity_poly.entity_id
_entity_poly.type
_entity_poly.pdbx_seq_one_letter_code
_entity_poly.pdbx_strand_id
1 'polypeptide(L)'
;MEHPNIITVAWTGLINTQPPRLSISVRPGRYSYHLIRESGEFVVNLTPARLIRAADLCGMYTGAKVDKFRKAQLTPEPAQSVACPLIAECPLSLECRVTDVLPQGTHDLFLADIVAVDVDESVLDGTGRLRLDKAELAAFAHGEYFALGRRIGKFGMSVARRDIKKSRKITES
;
A
#
# COMPACT_ATOMS: atom_id res chain seq x y z
N MET A 1 13.83 -2.70 16.15
CA MET A 1 14.17 -1.29 15.79
C MET A 1 13.79 -0.42 16.97
N GLU A 2 14.76 0.23 17.61
CA GLU A 2 14.52 1.03 18.85
C GLU A 2 13.60 2.25 18.58
N HIS A 3 13.64 2.83 17.39
CA HIS A 3 12.86 4.00 17.03
C HIS A 3 12.26 3.84 15.63
N PRO A 4 11.09 3.19 15.50
CA PRO A 4 10.43 3.05 14.22
C PRO A 4 9.96 4.41 13.69
N ASN A 5 9.98 4.59 12.37
CA ASN A 5 9.53 5.82 11.73
C ASN A 5 8.57 5.53 10.58
N ILE A 6 7.73 6.52 10.28
CA ILE A 6 6.79 6.47 9.17
C ILE A 6 7.17 7.54 8.14
N ILE A 7 7.07 7.20 6.86
CA ILE A 7 7.17 8.13 5.73
C ILE A 7 6.00 7.92 4.78
N THR A 8 5.47 9.01 4.25
CA THR A 8 4.47 8.93 3.17
C THR A 8 5.19 8.92 1.83
N VAL A 9 4.94 7.89 1.05
CA VAL A 9 5.52 7.68 -0.27
C VAL A 9 4.40 7.71 -1.31
N ALA A 10 4.49 8.62 -2.29
CA ALA A 10 3.57 8.72 -3.41
C ALA A 10 4.01 7.86 -4.61
N TRP A 11 5.31 7.63 -4.75
CA TRP A 11 5.87 6.90 -5.89
C TRP A 11 6.27 5.49 -5.48
N THR A 12 5.33 4.58 -5.68
CA THR A 12 5.45 3.15 -5.37
C THR A 12 4.65 2.34 -6.37
N GLY A 13 5.01 1.10 -6.57
CA GLY A 13 4.26 0.19 -7.43
C GLY A 13 4.84 -1.22 -7.45
N LEU A 14 3.98 -2.19 -7.76
CA LEU A 14 4.39 -3.55 -8.02
C LEU A 14 5.17 -3.60 -9.33
N ILE A 15 6.30 -4.30 -9.35
CA ILE A 15 7.19 -4.38 -10.51
C ILE A 15 7.38 -5.81 -11.04
N ASN A 16 7.08 -6.82 -10.22
CA ASN A 16 7.23 -8.22 -10.61
C ASN A 16 6.27 -9.12 -9.83
N THR A 17 5.89 -10.26 -10.41
CA THR A 17 4.99 -11.24 -9.80
C THR A 17 5.69 -12.48 -9.26
N GLN A 18 6.83 -12.87 -9.83
CA GLN A 18 7.59 -14.05 -9.41
C GLN A 18 9.11 -13.82 -9.55
N PRO A 19 9.84 -13.55 -8.43
CA PRO A 19 9.29 -13.32 -7.09
C PRO A 19 8.43 -12.04 -7.02
N PRO A 20 7.49 -11.92 -6.06
CA PRO A 20 6.67 -10.72 -5.91
C PRO A 20 7.55 -9.56 -5.45
N ARG A 21 7.57 -8.47 -6.22
CA ARG A 21 8.42 -7.31 -5.99
C ARG A 21 7.67 -6.00 -6.13
N LEU A 22 8.13 -5.03 -5.37
CA LEU A 22 7.69 -3.65 -5.50
C LEU A 22 8.87 -2.68 -5.47
N SER A 23 8.59 -1.43 -5.81
CA SER A 23 9.53 -0.33 -5.69
C SER A 23 8.95 0.82 -4.88
N ILE A 24 9.83 1.56 -4.20
CA ILE A 24 9.53 2.87 -3.60
C ILE A 24 10.62 3.86 -3.98
N SER A 25 10.25 5.13 -4.24
CA SER A 25 11.21 6.20 -4.48
C SER A 25 11.32 7.10 -3.26
N VAL A 26 12.53 7.22 -2.71
CA VAL A 26 12.79 8.00 -1.49
C VAL A 26 13.96 8.97 -1.72
N ARG A 27 13.79 10.22 -1.28
CA ARG A 27 14.88 11.20 -1.32
C ARG A 27 15.95 10.88 -0.28
N PRO A 28 17.26 10.92 -0.62
CA PRO A 28 18.36 10.70 0.32
C PRO A 28 18.32 11.58 1.58
N GLY A 29 17.78 12.81 1.47
CA GLY A 29 17.63 13.72 2.61
C GLY A 29 16.47 13.40 3.57
N ARG A 30 15.64 12.40 3.30
CA ARG A 30 14.58 11.98 4.22
C ARG A 30 15.14 11.09 5.32
N TYR A 31 14.68 11.28 6.55
CA TYR A 31 15.14 10.50 7.71
C TYR A 31 14.95 8.98 7.52
N SER A 32 13.83 8.54 6.94
CA SER A 32 13.58 7.13 6.64
C SER A 32 14.54 6.53 5.61
N TYR A 33 15.19 7.35 4.75
CA TYR A 33 16.13 6.85 3.77
C TYR A 33 17.28 6.08 4.42
N HIS A 34 17.89 6.67 5.45
CA HIS A 34 18.99 6.04 6.18
C HIS A 34 18.53 4.79 6.93
N LEU A 35 17.35 4.84 7.55
CA LEU A 35 16.78 3.68 8.24
C LEU A 35 16.57 2.49 7.31
N ILE A 36 16.01 2.72 6.10
CA ILE A 36 15.81 1.67 5.09
C ILE A 36 17.15 1.17 4.55
N ARG A 37 18.11 2.06 4.31
CA ARG A 37 19.44 1.68 3.83
C ARG A 37 20.20 0.82 4.83
N GLU A 38 20.07 1.10 6.10
CA GLU A 38 20.76 0.42 7.20
C GLU A 38 20.10 -0.93 7.53
N SER A 39 18.76 -0.94 7.65
CA SER A 39 18.02 -2.17 7.98
C SER A 39 17.84 -3.11 6.79
N GLY A 40 17.82 -2.60 5.57
CA GLY A 40 17.44 -3.35 4.38
C GLY A 40 15.96 -3.74 4.35
N GLU A 41 15.13 -3.15 5.20
CA GLU A 41 13.73 -3.57 5.39
C GLU A 41 12.79 -2.37 5.48
N PHE A 42 11.53 -2.55 5.04
CA PHE A 42 10.45 -1.60 5.24
C PHE A 42 9.08 -2.30 5.08
N VAL A 43 8.02 -1.64 5.54
CA VAL A 43 6.64 -2.08 5.33
C VAL A 43 5.88 -1.03 4.52
N VAL A 44 5.18 -1.46 3.48
CA VAL A 44 4.22 -0.62 2.74
C VAL A 44 2.84 -0.86 3.30
N ASN A 45 2.29 0.13 4.02
CA ASN A 45 0.94 0.09 4.56
C ASN A 45 -0.01 0.81 3.59
N LEU A 46 -1.03 0.11 3.06
CA LEU A 46 -2.02 0.70 2.18
C LEU A 46 -2.94 1.62 2.97
N THR A 47 -2.94 2.89 2.63
CA THR A 47 -3.60 3.95 3.41
C THR A 47 -5.08 4.04 3.06
N PRO A 48 -6.00 3.80 4.01
CA PRO A 48 -7.43 4.08 3.81
C PRO A 48 -7.71 5.59 3.90
N ALA A 49 -8.78 6.06 3.25
CA ALA A 49 -9.14 7.49 3.19
C ALA A 49 -9.30 8.13 4.58
N ARG A 50 -9.76 7.38 5.58
CA ARG A 50 -9.88 7.84 6.98
C ARG A 50 -8.55 8.23 7.64
N LEU A 51 -7.42 7.71 7.13
CA LEU A 51 -6.08 7.98 7.66
C LEU A 51 -5.33 9.08 6.89
N ILE A 52 -5.96 9.77 5.94
CA ILE A 52 -5.26 10.72 5.06
C ILE A 52 -4.58 11.86 5.82
N ARG A 53 -5.17 12.35 6.91
CA ARG A 53 -4.55 13.38 7.77
C ARG A 53 -3.29 12.86 8.46
N ALA A 54 -3.29 11.60 8.90
CA ALA A 54 -2.12 10.95 9.50
C ALA A 54 -1.03 10.73 8.43
N ALA A 55 -1.41 10.28 7.24
CA ALA A 55 -0.50 10.11 6.12
C ALA A 55 0.17 11.44 5.71
N ASP A 56 -0.59 12.50 5.56
CA ASP A 56 -0.07 13.83 5.25
C ASP A 56 0.91 14.31 6.33
N LEU A 57 0.53 14.22 7.61
CA LEU A 57 1.39 14.55 8.74
C LEU A 57 2.72 13.77 8.66
N CYS A 58 2.67 12.45 8.39
CA CYS A 58 3.87 11.61 8.27
C CYS A 58 4.76 12.01 7.09
N GLY A 59 4.20 12.59 6.03
CA GLY A 59 4.92 13.14 4.90
C GLY A 59 5.60 14.49 5.19
N MET A 60 4.96 15.32 6.03
CA MET A 60 5.40 16.69 6.32
C MET A 60 6.46 16.79 7.41
N TYR A 61 6.36 15.99 8.47
CA TYR A 61 7.31 16.02 9.58
C TYR A 61 8.50 15.08 9.37
N THR A 62 9.65 15.40 9.98
CA THR A 62 10.81 14.50 10.03
C THR A 62 10.81 13.65 11.29
N GLY A 63 11.09 12.35 11.14
CA GLY A 63 11.24 11.42 12.26
C GLY A 63 12.43 11.70 13.16
N ALA A 64 13.41 12.48 12.68
CA ALA A 64 14.53 12.93 13.52
C ALA A 64 14.11 13.86 14.68
N LYS A 65 12.93 14.50 14.57
CA LYS A 65 12.45 15.48 15.57
C LYS A 65 11.11 15.09 16.20
N VAL A 66 10.38 14.16 15.60
CA VAL A 66 9.01 13.86 15.98
C VAL A 66 8.77 12.36 15.94
N ASP A 67 8.27 11.81 17.04
CA ASP A 67 7.66 10.48 17.06
C ASP A 67 6.32 10.55 16.29
N LYS A 68 6.32 9.98 15.10
CA LYS A 68 5.19 10.06 14.19
C LYS A 68 4.06 9.11 14.56
N PHE A 69 4.35 7.95 15.15
CA PHE A 69 3.32 7.05 15.66
C PHE A 69 2.48 7.77 16.72
N ARG A 70 3.13 8.35 17.72
CA ARG A 70 2.46 9.11 18.78
C ARG A 70 1.73 10.35 18.22
N LYS A 71 2.40 11.14 17.36
CA LYS A 71 1.83 12.40 16.86
C LYS A 71 0.64 12.17 15.93
N ALA A 72 0.66 11.13 15.12
CA ALA A 72 -0.41 10.76 14.20
C ALA A 72 -1.47 9.85 14.85
N GLN A 73 -1.27 9.47 16.12
CA GLN A 73 -2.13 8.54 16.86
C GLN A 73 -2.30 7.20 16.12
N LEU A 74 -1.16 6.67 15.61
CA LEU A 74 -1.09 5.37 14.95
C LEU A 74 -0.46 4.34 15.88
N THR A 75 -0.89 3.10 15.76
CA THR A 75 -0.43 1.99 16.60
C THR A 75 0.61 1.16 15.83
N PRO A 76 1.86 1.07 16.33
CA PRO A 76 2.83 0.13 15.77
C PRO A 76 2.46 -1.30 16.15
N GLU A 77 2.42 -2.21 15.19
CA GLU A 77 2.16 -3.63 15.39
C GLU A 77 3.35 -4.45 14.88
N PRO A 78 3.77 -5.52 15.60
CA PRO A 78 4.88 -6.35 15.16
C PRO A 78 4.62 -6.99 13.79
N ALA A 79 5.58 -6.91 12.88
CA ALA A 79 5.58 -7.64 11.63
C ALA A 79 6.02 -9.10 11.85
N GLN A 80 5.73 -9.98 10.89
CA GLN A 80 6.03 -11.41 10.96
C GLN A 80 7.45 -11.72 10.45
N SER A 81 7.90 -11.04 9.41
CA SER A 81 9.11 -11.37 8.64
C SER A 81 10.19 -10.29 8.64
N VAL A 82 9.83 -9.05 9.04
CA VAL A 82 10.77 -7.91 9.10
C VAL A 82 10.78 -7.27 10.48
N ALA A 83 11.83 -6.53 10.81
CA ALA A 83 11.98 -5.88 12.12
C ALA A 83 11.20 -4.56 12.25
N CYS A 84 10.82 -3.94 11.14
CA CYS A 84 10.02 -2.71 11.14
C CYS A 84 8.53 -3.01 11.37
N PRO A 85 7.80 -2.19 12.17
CA PRO A 85 6.42 -2.47 12.51
C PRO A 85 5.46 -2.17 11.35
N LEU A 86 4.30 -2.82 11.40
CA LEU A 86 3.09 -2.47 10.66
C LEU A 86 2.42 -1.24 11.30
N ILE A 87 1.44 -0.70 10.61
CA ILE A 87 0.48 0.28 11.15
C ILE A 87 -0.86 -0.43 11.32
N ALA A 88 -1.27 -0.72 12.56
CA ALA A 88 -2.44 -1.52 12.89
C ALA A 88 -3.75 -1.00 12.26
N GLU A 89 -3.86 0.31 12.03
CA GLU A 89 -5.05 0.91 11.43
C GLU A 89 -5.13 0.74 9.90
N CYS A 90 -4.09 0.18 9.25
CA CYS A 90 -4.07 -0.05 7.81
C CYS A 90 -4.65 -1.44 7.47
N PRO A 91 -5.55 -1.55 6.49
CA PRO A 91 -6.24 -2.80 6.19
C PRO A 91 -5.37 -3.84 5.47
N LEU A 92 -4.23 -3.42 4.94
CA LEU A 92 -3.28 -4.29 4.24
C LEU A 92 -1.88 -3.72 4.33
N SER A 93 -0.92 -4.58 4.66
CA SER A 93 0.51 -4.23 4.77
C SER A 93 1.36 -5.25 4.02
N LEU A 94 2.42 -4.75 3.38
CA LEU A 94 3.37 -5.54 2.61
C LEU A 94 4.73 -5.44 3.29
N GLU A 95 5.23 -6.53 3.84
CA GLU A 95 6.56 -6.61 4.45
C GLU A 95 7.60 -6.81 3.35
N CYS A 96 8.63 -5.99 3.32
CA CYS A 96 9.57 -5.90 2.21
C CYS A 96 11.02 -5.96 2.67
N ARG A 97 11.85 -6.72 1.91
CA ARG A 97 13.31 -6.72 2.00
C ARG A 97 13.91 -6.11 0.74
N VAL A 98 14.76 -5.12 0.93
CA VAL A 98 15.45 -4.42 -0.16
C VAL A 98 16.40 -5.38 -0.87
N THR A 99 16.30 -5.43 -2.20
CA THR A 99 17.22 -6.19 -3.05
C THR A 99 18.23 -5.28 -3.74
N ASP A 100 17.79 -4.07 -4.15
CA ASP A 100 18.61 -3.13 -4.89
C ASP A 100 18.24 -1.69 -4.56
N VAL A 101 19.19 -0.78 -4.72
CA VAL A 101 18.97 0.67 -4.61
C VAL A 101 19.62 1.36 -5.80
N LEU A 102 18.80 1.97 -6.65
CA LEU A 102 19.21 2.59 -7.89
C LEU A 102 19.10 4.11 -7.78
N PRO A 103 20.22 4.85 -7.80
CA PRO A 103 20.21 6.32 -7.82
C PRO A 103 19.52 6.85 -9.07
N GLN A 104 18.56 7.81 -8.89
CA GLN A 104 17.81 8.44 -9.97
C GLN A 104 17.93 9.98 -9.94
N GLY A 105 18.98 10.50 -9.31
CA GLY A 105 19.20 11.93 -9.14
C GLY A 105 18.58 12.48 -7.86
N THR A 106 17.35 13.00 -7.88
CA THR A 106 16.71 13.56 -6.68
C THR A 106 16.15 12.52 -5.71
N HIS A 107 15.91 11.31 -6.18
CA HIS A 107 15.42 10.16 -5.41
C HIS A 107 16.26 8.94 -5.74
N ASP A 108 16.34 8.03 -4.81
CA ASP A 108 16.81 6.68 -5.08
C ASP A 108 15.61 5.73 -5.13
N LEU A 109 15.62 4.83 -6.11
CA LEU A 109 14.63 3.78 -6.28
C LEU A 109 15.08 2.55 -5.51
N PHE A 110 14.34 2.21 -4.47
CA PHE A 110 14.51 0.96 -3.74
C PHE A 110 13.67 -0.12 -4.39
N LEU A 111 14.29 -1.22 -4.80
CA LEU A 111 13.62 -2.45 -5.24
C LEU A 111 13.59 -3.41 -4.06
N ALA A 112 12.47 -4.07 -3.83
CA ALA A 112 12.32 -4.97 -2.70
C ALA A 112 11.45 -6.18 -3.02
N ASP A 113 11.83 -7.34 -2.46
CA ASP A 113 10.98 -8.53 -2.43
C ASP A 113 9.89 -8.34 -1.38
N ILE A 114 8.65 -8.69 -1.72
CA ILE A 114 7.54 -8.80 -0.76
C ILE A 114 7.67 -10.17 -0.09
N VAL A 115 7.99 -10.17 1.21
CA VAL A 115 8.26 -11.40 1.98
C VAL A 115 7.08 -11.88 2.81
N ALA A 116 6.14 -10.98 3.13
CA ALA A 116 4.87 -11.32 3.77
C ALA A 116 3.79 -10.28 3.41
N VAL A 117 2.53 -10.68 3.56
CA VAL A 117 1.36 -9.82 3.35
C VAL A 117 0.42 -10.01 4.53
N ASP A 118 0.16 -8.92 5.25
CA ASP A 118 -0.76 -8.87 6.37
C ASP A 118 -2.07 -8.23 5.91
N VAL A 119 -3.18 -8.89 6.22
CA VAL A 119 -4.52 -8.49 5.74
C VAL A 119 -5.51 -8.52 6.90
N ASP A 120 -6.20 -7.40 7.13
CA ASP A 120 -7.30 -7.33 8.08
C ASP A 120 -8.49 -8.19 7.57
N GLU A 121 -9.07 -8.99 8.46
CA GLU A 121 -10.19 -9.88 8.12
C GLU A 121 -11.40 -9.14 7.54
N SER A 122 -11.62 -7.88 7.92
CA SER A 122 -12.73 -7.05 7.43
C SER A 122 -12.69 -6.82 5.91
N VAL A 123 -11.50 -6.91 5.30
CA VAL A 123 -11.32 -6.79 3.84
C VAL A 123 -11.25 -8.14 3.13
N LEU A 124 -11.55 -9.22 3.81
CA LEU A 124 -11.77 -10.54 3.21
C LEU A 124 -13.28 -10.82 3.02
N ASP A 125 -13.63 -11.66 2.07
CA ASP A 125 -14.99 -12.22 1.98
C ASP A 125 -15.04 -13.62 2.66
N GLY A 126 -16.25 -14.18 2.76
CA GLY A 126 -16.45 -15.46 3.42
C GLY A 126 -15.73 -16.67 2.78
N THR A 127 -15.05 -16.47 1.64
CA THR A 127 -14.19 -17.47 0.97
C THR A 127 -12.70 -17.20 1.17
N GLY A 128 -12.34 -16.17 1.96
CA GLY A 128 -10.96 -15.72 2.16
C GLY A 128 -10.39 -14.89 1.01
N ARG A 129 -11.23 -14.44 0.06
CA ARG A 129 -10.79 -13.62 -1.06
C ARG A 129 -10.65 -12.15 -0.63
N LEU A 130 -9.53 -11.53 -1.00
CA LEU A 130 -9.28 -10.11 -0.77
C LEU A 130 -10.27 -9.20 -1.52
N ARG A 131 -10.89 -8.28 -0.80
CA ARG A 131 -11.88 -7.31 -1.24
C ARG A 131 -11.34 -5.89 -1.06
N LEU A 132 -10.43 -5.47 -1.92
CA LEU A 132 -9.86 -4.10 -1.88
C LEU A 132 -10.91 -3.00 -2.04
N ASP A 133 -12.07 -3.30 -2.59
CA ASP A 133 -13.22 -2.39 -2.64
C ASP A 133 -13.80 -2.07 -1.26
N LYS A 134 -13.53 -2.89 -0.23
CA LYS A 134 -13.90 -2.65 1.16
C LYS A 134 -12.82 -1.88 1.95
N ALA A 135 -11.60 -1.82 1.43
CA ALA A 135 -10.48 -1.20 2.13
C ALA A 135 -10.52 0.33 2.12
N GLU A 136 -11.44 0.93 1.36
CA GLU A 136 -11.65 2.40 1.25
C GLU A 136 -10.35 3.17 1.03
N LEU A 137 -9.47 2.64 0.17
CA LEU A 137 -8.13 3.17 -0.05
C LEU A 137 -8.16 4.59 -0.63
N ALA A 138 -7.12 5.36 -0.30
CA ALA A 138 -6.86 6.66 -0.89
C ALA A 138 -5.78 6.59 -1.97
N ALA A 139 -5.82 7.54 -2.89
CA ALA A 139 -4.79 7.80 -3.87
C ALA A 139 -4.26 9.23 -3.72
N PHE A 140 -2.96 9.42 -3.97
CA PHE A 140 -2.34 10.74 -4.09
C PHE A 140 -2.07 11.02 -5.57
N ALA A 141 -2.62 12.11 -6.08
CA ALA A 141 -2.44 12.52 -7.45
C ALA A 141 -2.29 14.03 -7.55
N HIS A 142 -1.20 14.47 -8.17
CA HIS A 142 -0.92 15.87 -8.49
C HIS A 142 -1.06 16.84 -7.30
N GLY A 143 -0.57 16.42 -6.11
CA GLY A 143 -0.60 17.24 -4.91
C GLY A 143 -1.86 17.14 -4.05
N GLU A 144 -2.82 16.32 -4.46
CA GLU A 144 -4.11 16.16 -3.80
C GLU A 144 -4.38 14.69 -3.45
N TYR A 145 -5.25 14.49 -2.46
CA TYR A 145 -5.68 13.16 -2.02
C TYR A 145 -7.10 12.87 -2.50
N PHE A 146 -7.31 11.66 -3.01
CA PHE A 146 -8.61 11.19 -3.50
C PHE A 146 -8.96 9.86 -2.86
N ALA A 147 -10.23 9.64 -2.54
CA ALA A 147 -10.72 8.31 -2.21
C ALA A 147 -10.88 7.49 -3.49
N LEU A 148 -10.50 6.20 -3.45
CA LEU A 148 -10.84 5.29 -4.53
C LEU A 148 -12.37 5.08 -4.55
N GLY A 149 -12.98 5.34 -5.70
CA GLY A 149 -14.41 5.26 -5.87
C GLY A 149 -14.93 3.85 -6.14
N ARG A 150 -16.17 3.76 -6.63
CA ARG A 150 -16.83 2.49 -6.95
C ARG A 150 -16.06 1.70 -8.01
N ARG A 151 -16.12 0.37 -7.91
CA ARG A 151 -15.60 -0.52 -8.95
C ARG A 151 -16.29 -0.29 -10.28
N ILE A 152 -15.53 0.01 -11.33
CA ILE A 152 -16.06 0.30 -12.69
C ILE A 152 -15.98 -0.90 -13.65
N GLY A 153 -15.24 -1.95 -13.28
CA GLY A 153 -15.08 -3.13 -14.12
C GLY A 153 -14.25 -4.23 -13.45
N LYS A 154 -13.99 -5.29 -14.20
CA LYS A 154 -13.07 -6.37 -13.82
C LYS A 154 -12.10 -6.65 -14.95
N PHE A 155 -10.93 -7.18 -14.63
CA PHE A 155 -9.95 -7.61 -15.62
C PHE A 155 -10.57 -8.59 -16.62
N GLY A 156 -10.30 -8.39 -17.92
CA GLY A 156 -10.85 -9.21 -19.00
C GLY A 156 -12.28 -8.87 -19.43
N MET A 157 -12.93 -7.84 -18.86
CA MET A 157 -14.31 -7.46 -19.21
C MET A 157 -14.48 -7.04 -20.67
N SER A 158 -13.43 -6.51 -21.31
CA SER A 158 -13.46 -6.05 -22.70
C SER A 158 -13.56 -7.19 -23.73
N VAL A 159 -13.05 -8.36 -23.37
CA VAL A 159 -13.04 -9.56 -24.22
C VAL A 159 -14.02 -10.65 -23.73
N ALA A 160 -14.73 -10.41 -22.64
CA ALA A 160 -15.74 -11.33 -22.12
C ALA A 160 -16.88 -11.45 -23.14
N ARG A 161 -17.25 -12.68 -23.53
CA ARG A 161 -18.42 -12.92 -24.38
C ARG A 161 -19.66 -12.41 -23.66
N ARG A 162 -20.45 -11.58 -24.34
CA ARG A 162 -21.77 -11.20 -23.85
C ARG A 162 -22.67 -12.44 -24.00
N ASP A 163 -23.09 -13.00 -22.87
CA ASP A 163 -24.17 -13.99 -22.86
C ASP A 163 -25.43 -13.26 -23.37
N ILE A 164 -25.77 -13.48 -24.64
CA ILE A 164 -27.04 -13.03 -25.21
C ILE A 164 -28.11 -13.90 -24.54
N LYS A 165 -28.71 -13.39 -23.44
CA LYS A 165 -29.94 -13.96 -22.94
C LYS A 165 -30.95 -13.94 -24.08
N LYS A 166 -31.19 -15.11 -24.69
CA LYS A 166 -32.33 -15.31 -25.62
C LYS A 166 -33.58 -15.00 -24.81
N SER A 167 -34.20 -13.84 -25.05
CA SER A 167 -35.55 -13.58 -24.58
C SER A 167 -36.46 -14.59 -25.28
N ARG A 168 -36.95 -15.59 -24.55
CA ARG A 168 -38.06 -16.41 -25.01
C ARG A 168 -39.27 -15.48 -25.16
N LYS A 169 -39.63 -15.18 -26.39
CA LYS A 169 -40.96 -14.70 -26.69
C LYS A 169 -41.91 -15.86 -26.39
N ILE A 170 -42.70 -15.70 -25.35
CA ILE A 170 -43.88 -16.53 -25.13
C ILE A 170 -44.87 -16.05 -26.15
N THR A 171 -45.09 -16.85 -27.20
CA THR A 171 -46.22 -16.68 -28.11
C THR A 171 -47.39 -17.39 -27.46
N GLU A 172 -48.28 -16.64 -26.86
CA GLU A 172 -49.61 -17.15 -26.49
C GLU A 172 -50.41 -17.31 -27.75
N SER A 173 -50.93 -18.53 -27.96
CA SER A 173 -51.99 -18.88 -28.93
C SER A 173 -53.28 -19.03 -28.18
#